data_b0a2d21ac9781a97586c4b14781c07c8
#
_entry.id   b0a2d21ac9781a97586c4b14781c07c8
#
_cell.length_a   1.000
_cell.length_b   1.000
_cell.length_c   1.000
_cell.angle_alpha   90.00
_cell.angle_beta   90.00
_cell.angle_gamma   90.00
#
_symmetry.space_group_name_H-M   'P 1'
#
loop_
_entity.id
_entity.type
_entity.pdbx_description
1 polymer ?
#
loop_
_entity_poly.entity_id
_entity_poly.type
_entity_poly.pdbx_seq_one_letter_code
_entity_poly.pdbx_strand_id
1 'polypeptide(L)'
;MTLRPFLVTGVDFVSVPTRDLSVTIEFYEKTLGLERSALWQRPGDEPMGAEFETGTVTIAVMAVDRLGIPFQPHRVPIAFHVDDVAAARATLEASGVRFRGETIDSGVCHQALFEDPDGNLLDLHHRYAPKAERPDAAAT
;
A
#
# COMPACT_ATOMS: atom_id res chain seq x y z
N MET A 1 27.04 -26.06 -9.99
CA MET A 1 26.95 -24.79 -9.25
C MET A 1 25.93 -24.92 -8.13
N THR A 2 26.36 -24.66 -6.92
CA THR A 2 25.47 -24.76 -5.76
C THR A 2 24.64 -23.48 -5.67
N LEU A 3 23.32 -23.62 -5.73
CA LEU A 3 22.43 -22.47 -5.51
C LEU A 3 22.47 -22.08 -4.04
N ARG A 4 22.68 -20.80 -3.82
CA ARG A 4 22.64 -20.24 -2.48
C ARG A 4 21.19 -20.19 -2.02
N PRO A 5 20.83 -20.80 -0.89
CA PRO A 5 19.48 -20.71 -0.41
C PRO A 5 19.14 -19.25 -0.04
N PHE A 6 17.96 -18.80 -0.40
CA PHE A 6 17.50 -17.49 0.02
C PHE A 6 17.13 -17.53 1.50
N LEU A 7 17.67 -16.61 2.28
CA LEU A 7 17.29 -16.46 3.68
C LEU A 7 15.89 -15.84 3.77
N VAL A 8 15.66 -14.79 3.00
CA VAL A 8 14.36 -14.11 2.93
C VAL A 8 13.64 -14.61 1.68
N THR A 9 12.42 -15.12 1.85
CA THR A 9 11.66 -15.73 0.75
C THR A 9 10.42 -14.96 0.35
N GLY A 10 10.13 -13.82 1.00
CA GLY A 10 8.99 -13.00 0.65
C GLY A 10 8.81 -11.82 1.59
N VAL A 11 7.73 -11.07 1.37
CA VAL A 11 7.30 -9.98 2.24
C VAL A 11 5.94 -10.38 2.81
N ASP A 12 5.83 -10.47 4.14
CA ASP A 12 4.58 -10.86 4.80
C ASP A 12 3.61 -9.70 4.87
N PHE A 13 4.09 -8.55 5.31
CA PHE A 13 3.27 -7.35 5.36
C PHE A 13 4.13 -6.09 5.27
N VAL A 14 3.48 -5.01 4.92
CA VAL A 14 4.04 -3.65 4.94
C VAL A 14 3.21 -2.85 5.93
N SER A 15 3.86 -2.17 6.88
CA SER A 15 3.17 -1.41 7.92
C SER A 15 2.94 0.03 7.52
N VAL A 16 1.81 0.57 7.96
CA VAL A 16 1.43 1.97 7.75
C VAL A 16 1.00 2.54 9.11
N PRO A 17 1.58 3.66 9.57
CA PRO A 17 1.21 4.25 10.84
C PRO A 17 -0.10 5.03 10.76
N THR A 18 -0.88 5.01 11.85
CA THR A 18 -2.08 5.84 11.96
C THR A 18 -2.17 6.46 13.35
N ARG A 19 -2.78 7.65 13.41
CA ARG A 19 -3.16 8.32 14.66
C ARG A 19 -4.63 8.08 15.01
N ASP A 20 -5.43 7.65 14.05
CA ASP A 20 -6.84 7.36 14.23
C ASP A 20 -7.20 6.10 13.46
N LEU A 21 -7.16 4.97 14.17
CA LEU A 21 -7.34 3.66 13.54
C LEU A 21 -8.72 3.52 12.88
N SER A 22 -9.78 4.01 13.53
CA SER A 22 -11.14 3.82 12.99
C SER A 22 -11.33 4.57 11.65
N VAL A 23 -10.81 5.78 11.55
CA VAL A 23 -10.87 6.56 10.29
C VAL A 23 -10.05 5.87 9.21
N THR A 24 -8.88 5.36 9.55
CA THR A 24 -7.99 4.72 8.59
C THR A 24 -8.52 3.35 8.16
N ILE A 25 -9.13 2.58 9.06
CA ILE A 25 -9.82 1.33 8.68
C ILE A 25 -10.87 1.62 7.62
N GLU A 26 -11.71 2.63 7.84
CA GLU A 26 -12.75 2.99 6.87
C GLU A 26 -12.17 3.37 5.52
N PHE A 27 -11.07 4.11 5.51
CA PHE A 27 -10.41 4.49 4.26
C PHE A 27 -9.91 3.26 3.48
N TYR A 28 -9.16 2.38 4.13
CA TYR A 28 -8.60 1.21 3.43
C TYR A 28 -9.69 0.21 3.04
N GLU A 29 -10.69 0.01 3.88
CA GLU A 29 -11.77 -0.93 3.62
C GLU A 29 -12.81 -0.39 2.63
N LYS A 30 -13.29 0.82 2.83
CA LYS A 30 -14.40 1.40 2.05
C LYS A 30 -13.91 2.18 0.82
N THR A 31 -12.94 3.06 1.02
CA THR A 31 -12.48 3.92 -0.08
C THR A 31 -11.57 3.16 -1.05
N LEU A 32 -10.60 2.41 -0.54
CA LEU A 32 -9.73 1.59 -1.37
C LEU A 32 -10.33 0.23 -1.72
N GLY A 33 -11.34 -0.23 -0.99
CA GLY A 33 -12.02 -1.49 -1.27
C GLY A 33 -11.22 -2.73 -0.89
N LEU A 34 -10.30 -2.63 0.07
CA LEU A 34 -9.50 -3.79 0.50
C LEU A 34 -10.25 -4.64 1.52
N GLU A 35 -10.01 -5.93 1.49
CA GLU A 35 -10.59 -6.86 2.46
C GLU A 35 -9.81 -6.78 3.78
N ARG A 36 -10.52 -6.51 4.88
CA ARG A 36 -9.90 -6.56 6.20
C ARG A 36 -9.80 -8.00 6.67
N SER A 37 -8.58 -8.48 6.86
CA SER A 37 -8.32 -9.87 7.26
C SER A 37 -8.09 -10.03 8.76
N ALA A 38 -7.71 -8.97 9.48
CA ALA A 38 -7.45 -9.05 10.91
C ALA A 38 -7.70 -7.71 11.60
N LEU A 39 -8.02 -7.81 12.89
CA LEU A 39 -8.09 -6.67 13.80
C LEU A 39 -7.31 -7.08 15.05
N TRP A 40 -6.26 -6.33 15.38
CA TRP A 40 -5.43 -6.63 16.54
C TRP A 40 -5.99 -5.94 17.78
N GLN A 41 -6.47 -6.75 18.70
CA GLN A 41 -7.11 -6.24 19.91
C GLN A 41 -6.82 -7.21 21.07
N ARG A 42 -6.26 -6.67 22.16
CA ARG A 42 -6.15 -7.43 23.40
C ARG A 42 -7.50 -7.43 24.11
N PRO A 43 -7.85 -8.50 24.84
CA PRO A 43 -9.09 -8.53 25.61
C PRO A 43 -9.20 -7.31 26.54
N GLY A 44 -10.32 -6.57 26.43
CA GLY A 44 -10.57 -5.39 27.24
C GLY A 44 -9.91 -4.10 26.77
N ASP A 45 -9.05 -4.16 25.75
CA ASP A 45 -8.39 -2.98 25.18
C ASP A 45 -9.04 -2.58 23.85
N GLU A 46 -8.76 -1.33 23.44
CA GLU A 46 -9.12 -0.88 22.11
C GLU A 46 -8.19 -1.50 21.05
N PRO A 47 -8.65 -1.63 19.81
CA PRO A 47 -7.80 -2.15 18.73
C PRO A 47 -6.51 -1.36 18.55
N MET A 48 -5.42 -2.07 18.28
CA MET A 48 -4.10 -1.48 18.07
C MET A 48 -3.68 -1.49 16.61
N GLY A 49 -4.36 -2.24 15.76
CA GLY A 49 -4.05 -2.33 14.36
C GLY A 49 -5.04 -3.17 13.58
N ALA A 50 -4.94 -3.10 12.26
CA ALA A 50 -5.77 -3.88 11.35
C ALA A 50 -4.95 -4.28 10.14
N GLU A 51 -5.30 -5.41 9.54
CA GLU A 51 -4.64 -5.90 8.33
C GLU A 51 -5.63 -5.94 7.17
N PHE A 52 -5.11 -5.57 6.01
CA PHE A 52 -5.89 -5.52 4.76
C PHE A 52 -5.16 -6.28 3.67
N GLU A 53 -5.90 -7.09 2.91
CA GLU A 53 -5.33 -7.90 1.85
C GLU A 53 -5.43 -7.19 0.50
N THR A 54 -4.32 -7.18 -0.24
CA THR A 54 -4.26 -6.59 -1.58
C THR A 54 -4.32 -7.65 -2.69
N GLY A 55 -4.24 -8.92 -2.31
CA GLY A 55 -4.07 -10.01 -3.27
C GLY A 55 -2.61 -10.40 -3.49
N THR A 56 -1.67 -9.58 -3.05
CA THR A 56 -0.22 -9.86 -3.10
C THR A 56 0.43 -9.70 -1.74
N VAL A 57 0.41 -8.49 -1.18
CA VAL A 57 1.04 -8.18 0.10
C VAL A 57 0.00 -7.63 1.05
N THR A 58 0.06 -8.04 2.32
CA THR A 58 -0.80 -7.53 3.38
C THR A 58 -0.36 -6.12 3.78
N ILE A 59 -1.31 -5.22 3.96
CA ILE A 59 -1.07 -3.90 4.55
C ILE A 59 -1.49 -3.95 6.01
N ALA A 60 -0.56 -3.67 6.93
CA ALA A 60 -0.81 -3.65 8.37
C ALA A 60 -0.87 -2.19 8.84
N VAL A 61 -2.06 -1.71 9.17
CA VAL A 61 -2.25 -0.36 9.71
C VAL A 61 -2.08 -0.42 11.22
N MET A 62 -1.16 0.40 11.74
CA MET A 62 -0.72 0.34 13.14
C MET A 62 -1.03 1.64 13.87
N ALA A 63 -1.75 1.56 14.99
CA ALA A 63 -1.96 2.70 15.89
C ALA A 63 -0.68 2.92 16.70
N VAL A 64 0.28 3.62 16.12
CA VAL A 64 1.65 3.71 16.64
C VAL A 64 1.76 4.40 17.99
N ASP A 65 0.87 5.33 18.31
CA ASP A 65 0.81 5.98 19.63
C ASP A 65 0.58 4.96 20.76
N ARG A 66 -0.21 3.93 20.50
CA ARG A 66 -0.48 2.86 21.47
C ARG A 66 0.68 1.89 21.63
N LEU A 67 1.59 1.88 20.64
CA LEU A 67 2.79 1.05 20.65
C LEU A 67 4.02 1.79 21.16
N GLY A 68 3.85 3.07 21.57
CA GLY A 68 4.96 3.89 22.00
C GLY A 68 5.91 4.32 20.90
N ILE A 69 5.45 4.29 19.66
CA ILE A 69 6.24 4.68 18.48
C ILE A 69 5.83 6.08 18.07
N PRO A 70 6.77 7.03 17.91
CA PRO A 70 6.44 8.37 17.42
C PRO A 70 5.82 8.30 16.02
N PHE A 71 4.73 9.03 15.82
CA PHE A 71 4.06 9.06 14.53
C PHE A 71 4.88 9.82 13.50
N GLN A 72 5.12 9.19 12.36
CA GLN A 72 5.68 9.84 11.17
C GLN A 72 5.02 9.21 9.95
N PRO A 73 4.38 10.00 9.07
CA PRO A 73 3.77 9.45 7.88
C PRO A 73 4.83 8.97 6.89
N HIS A 74 4.50 7.97 6.12
CA HIS A 74 5.34 7.50 5.03
C HIS A 74 5.38 8.58 3.94
N ARG A 75 6.59 8.98 3.53
CA ARG A 75 6.80 9.97 2.47
C ARG A 75 7.26 9.35 1.16
N VAL A 76 7.59 8.06 1.17
CA VAL A 76 7.85 7.27 -0.03
C VAL A 76 6.63 6.39 -0.24
N PRO A 77 6.00 6.42 -1.42
CA PRO A 77 4.69 5.81 -1.58
C PRO A 77 4.73 4.29 -1.65
N ILE A 78 3.67 3.68 -1.09
CA ILE A 78 3.34 2.29 -1.41
C ILE A 78 2.55 2.34 -2.71
N ALA A 79 3.00 1.59 -3.71
CA ALA A 79 2.36 1.54 -5.02
C ALA A 79 1.34 0.40 -5.07
N PHE A 80 0.08 0.75 -5.20
CA PHE A 80 -1.01 -0.21 -5.38
C PHE A 80 -1.23 -0.46 -6.86
N HIS A 81 -1.28 -1.72 -7.24
CA HIS A 81 -1.61 -2.09 -8.61
C HIS A 81 -3.08 -1.83 -8.92
N VAL A 82 -3.34 -1.17 -10.04
CA VAL A 82 -4.67 -1.06 -10.65
C VAL A 82 -4.55 -1.33 -12.15
N ASP A 83 -5.64 -1.78 -12.75
CA ASP A 83 -5.63 -2.09 -14.18
C ASP A 83 -5.69 -0.83 -15.05
N ASP A 84 -6.28 0.24 -14.53
CA ASP A 84 -6.43 1.53 -15.23
C ASP A 84 -6.29 2.66 -14.22
N VAL A 85 -5.15 3.34 -14.26
CA VAL A 85 -4.84 4.42 -13.32
C VAL A 85 -5.82 5.60 -13.46
N ALA A 86 -6.17 5.98 -14.69
CA ALA A 86 -7.09 7.10 -14.92
C ALA A 86 -8.48 6.80 -14.35
N ALA A 87 -8.99 5.60 -14.58
CA ALA A 87 -10.30 5.19 -14.07
C ALA A 87 -10.30 5.08 -12.55
N ALA A 88 -9.27 4.49 -11.96
CA ALA A 88 -9.13 4.37 -10.51
C ALA A 88 -9.01 5.74 -9.85
N ARG A 89 -8.22 6.64 -10.43
CA ARG A 89 -8.11 8.03 -9.97
C ARG A 89 -9.47 8.72 -9.95
N ALA A 90 -10.22 8.63 -11.04
CA ALA A 90 -11.54 9.24 -11.12
C ALA A 90 -12.49 8.71 -10.05
N THR A 91 -12.46 7.40 -9.80
CA THR A 91 -13.27 6.77 -8.75
C THR A 91 -12.91 7.31 -7.37
N LEU A 92 -11.62 7.40 -7.05
CA LEU A 92 -11.16 7.90 -5.77
C LEU A 92 -11.43 9.40 -5.60
N GLU A 93 -11.26 10.19 -6.65
CA GLU A 93 -11.59 11.62 -6.62
C GLU A 93 -13.09 11.84 -6.37
N ALA A 94 -13.94 11.00 -6.94
CA ALA A 94 -15.38 11.05 -6.68
C ALA A 94 -15.72 10.73 -5.22
N SER A 95 -14.86 9.99 -4.52
CA SER A 95 -14.99 9.69 -3.09
C SER A 95 -14.30 10.74 -2.20
N GLY A 96 -13.80 11.82 -2.77
CA GLY A 96 -13.19 12.92 -2.03
C GLY A 96 -11.68 12.80 -1.81
N VAL A 97 -11.02 11.80 -2.40
CA VAL A 97 -9.57 11.64 -2.30
C VAL A 97 -8.88 12.72 -3.13
N ARG A 98 -7.89 13.36 -2.54
CA ARG A 98 -7.09 14.38 -3.22
C ARG A 98 -5.80 13.77 -3.74
N PHE A 99 -5.52 14.00 -5.02
CA PHE A 99 -4.29 13.56 -5.65
C PHE A 99 -3.28 14.69 -5.68
N ARG A 100 -2.00 14.32 -5.62
CA ARG A 100 -0.89 15.25 -5.76
C ARG A 100 -0.47 15.33 -7.22
N GLY A 101 -0.70 16.48 -7.83
CA GLY A 101 -0.29 16.72 -9.21
C GLY A 101 -1.05 15.87 -10.23
N GLU A 102 -0.54 15.89 -11.43
CA GLU A 102 -1.10 15.18 -12.55
C GLU A 102 -0.70 13.70 -12.54
N THR A 103 -1.46 12.88 -13.26
CA THR A 103 -1.06 11.50 -13.50
C THR A 103 0.27 11.47 -14.27
N ILE A 104 1.20 10.65 -13.81
CA ILE A 104 2.54 10.55 -14.37
C ILE A 104 2.58 9.42 -15.38
N ASP A 105 3.15 9.69 -16.54
CA ASP A 105 3.51 8.66 -17.52
C ASP A 105 5.02 8.65 -17.64
N SER A 106 5.64 7.56 -17.17
CA SER A 106 7.10 7.42 -17.18
C SER A 106 7.65 6.87 -18.51
N GLY A 107 6.76 6.54 -19.45
CA GLY A 107 7.14 5.83 -20.67
C GLY A 107 7.04 4.31 -20.56
N VAL A 108 6.84 3.79 -19.35
CA VAL A 108 6.63 2.35 -19.09
C VAL A 108 5.51 2.10 -18.12
N CYS A 109 5.15 3.09 -17.29
CA CYS A 109 4.14 2.98 -16.24
C CYS A 109 3.27 4.23 -16.20
N HIS A 110 2.03 4.07 -15.74
CA HIS A 110 1.20 5.17 -15.27
C HIS A 110 1.18 5.16 -13.75
N GLN A 111 1.22 6.34 -13.14
CA GLN A 111 1.18 6.51 -11.70
C GLN A 111 0.36 7.75 -11.31
N ALA A 112 -0.28 7.68 -10.15
CA ALA A 112 -1.00 8.81 -9.58
C ALA A 112 -0.83 8.79 -8.05
N LEU A 113 -0.29 9.88 -7.50
CA LEU A 113 0.07 9.98 -6.09
C LEU A 113 -1.08 10.59 -5.27
N PHE A 114 -1.37 10.00 -4.13
CA PHE A 114 -2.38 10.49 -3.19
C PHE A 114 -1.98 10.14 -1.76
N GLU A 115 -2.75 10.61 -0.80
CA GLU A 115 -2.48 10.37 0.62
C GLU A 115 -3.64 9.66 1.27
N ASP A 116 -3.32 8.84 2.28
CA ASP A 116 -4.33 8.32 3.19
C ASP A 116 -4.71 9.40 4.24
N PRO A 117 -5.67 9.14 5.16
CA PRO A 117 -6.10 10.16 6.13
C PRO A 117 -4.99 10.68 7.06
N ASP A 118 -3.92 9.93 7.25
CA ASP A 118 -2.79 10.34 8.10
C ASP A 118 -1.67 11.04 7.33
N GLY A 119 -1.80 11.17 6.02
CA GLY A 119 -0.77 11.76 5.18
C GLY A 119 0.28 10.76 4.70
N ASN A 120 0.05 9.46 4.87
CA ASN A 120 0.92 8.46 4.26
C ASN A 120 0.77 8.52 2.75
N LEU A 121 1.90 8.62 2.05
CA LEU A 121 1.90 8.73 0.61
C LEU A 121 1.62 7.37 -0.03
N LEU A 122 0.69 7.34 -0.96
CA LEU A 122 0.26 6.17 -1.70
C LEU A 122 0.32 6.46 -3.20
N ASP A 123 0.33 5.42 -4.01
CA ASP A 123 0.43 5.53 -5.46
C ASP A 123 -0.50 4.52 -6.11
N LEU A 124 -1.24 4.95 -7.14
CA LEU A 124 -1.88 4.04 -8.07
C LEU A 124 -0.87 3.75 -9.17
N HIS A 125 -0.68 2.49 -9.51
CA HIS A 125 0.36 2.11 -10.44
C HIS A 125 -0.12 1.06 -11.44
N HIS A 126 0.24 1.24 -12.70
CA HIS A 126 0.06 0.24 -13.75
C HIS A 126 1.24 0.29 -14.71
N ARG A 127 1.91 -0.84 -14.83
CA ARG A 127 2.97 -0.97 -15.82
C ARG A 127 2.37 -1.47 -17.12
N TYR A 128 2.45 -0.67 -18.17
CA TYR A 128 1.92 -1.02 -19.48
C TYR A 128 2.96 -1.60 -20.44
N ALA A 129 4.25 -1.42 -20.13
CA ALA A 129 5.33 -1.96 -20.92
C ALA A 129 5.95 -3.18 -20.23
N PRO A 130 6.41 -4.20 -20.98
CA PRO A 130 7.03 -5.36 -20.37
C PRO A 130 8.32 -4.99 -19.67
N LYS A 131 8.65 -5.70 -18.58
CA LYS A 131 9.95 -5.56 -17.91
C LYS A 131 11.04 -6.09 -18.80
N ALA A 132 12.20 -5.43 -18.76
CA ALA A 132 13.37 -5.94 -19.44
C ALA A 132 13.77 -7.31 -18.89
N GLU A 133 14.24 -8.21 -19.75
CA GLU A 133 14.77 -9.49 -19.30
C GLU A 133 15.98 -9.28 -18.39
N ARG A 134 16.11 -10.11 -17.37
CA ARG A 134 17.27 -10.05 -16.50
C ARG A 134 18.45 -10.71 -17.23
N PRO A 135 19.66 -10.15 -17.10
CA PRO A 135 20.84 -10.72 -17.77
C PRO A 135 21.10 -12.19 -17.41
N ASP A 136 20.81 -12.60 -16.17
CA ASP A 136 20.99 -13.97 -15.73
C ASP A 136 19.96 -14.93 -16.35
N ALA A 137 18.78 -14.46 -16.70
CA ALA A 137 17.77 -15.26 -17.38
C ALA A 137 18.15 -15.51 -18.83
N ALA A 138 18.83 -14.56 -19.49
CA ALA A 138 19.27 -14.70 -20.87
C ALA A 138 20.49 -15.63 -21.00
N ALA A 139 21.20 -15.91 -19.91
CA ALA A 139 22.39 -16.76 -19.90
C ALA A 139 22.08 -18.25 -19.71
N THR A 140 20.81 -18.63 -19.50
CA THR A 140 20.41 -20.04 -19.27
C THR A 140 19.95 -20.77 -20.54
#